data_8398f604deba0e6689e4c49eeb61545d
#
_entry.id   8398f604deba0e6689e4c49eeb61545d
#
_cell.length_a   1.000
_cell.length_b   1.000
_cell.length_c   1.000
_cell.angle_alpha   90.00
_cell.angle_beta   90.00
_cell.angle_gamma   90.00
#
_symmetry.space_group_name_H-M   'P 1'
#
loop_
_entity.id
_entity.type
_entity.pdbx_description
1 polymer ?
#
loop_
_entity_poly.entity_id
_entity_poly.type
_entity_poly.pdbx_seq_one_letter_code
_entity_poly.pdbx_strand_id
1 'polypeptide(L)'
;LWGVSRYDDIVAIEKDKVTFSNVGEGRRGYRPNIPADRSIIGLDDPHHVLRRNVVSRRFTPRAVGRWEDHVRDTVTELVDGALANPAADGTCRVEAVSQLAAPLPAQMIGLLLGFGTDMWPRLQEWSERTIALGGGPRYHDHDGVAAAIEFAGACAELYEAKQPAVTEGCPMDDVMSVWIDRQRQGPEAMDGHAFGLDE
;
A
#
# COMPACT_ATOMS: atom_id res chain seq x y z
N LEU A 1 -27.13 -3.49 -3.21
CA LEU A 1 -25.87 -3.93 -3.81
C LEU A 1 -26.14 -4.84 -5.00
N TRP A 2 -25.43 -4.63 -6.08
CA TRP A 2 -25.43 -5.51 -7.23
C TRP A 2 -24.10 -6.27 -7.26
N GLY A 3 -24.15 -7.58 -7.45
CA GLY A 3 -22.98 -8.43 -7.65
C GLY A 3 -22.74 -8.61 -9.15
N VAL A 4 -21.55 -8.25 -9.62
CA VAL A 4 -21.12 -8.45 -11.00
C VAL A 4 -20.03 -9.51 -11.03
N SER A 5 -20.23 -10.59 -11.80
CA SER A 5 -19.33 -11.74 -11.81
C SER A 5 -18.81 -12.11 -13.22
N ARG A 6 -19.36 -11.51 -14.28
CA ARG A 6 -18.88 -11.77 -15.64
C ARG A 6 -17.69 -10.87 -15.95
N TYR A 7 -16.64 -11.44 -16.50
CA TYR A 7 -15.40 -10.72 -16.83
C TYR A 7 -15.64 -9.46 -17.69
N ASP A 8 -16.40 -9.59 -18.76
CA ASP A 8 -16.65 -8.47 -19.69
C ASP A 8 -17.45 -7.34 -19.03
N ASP A 9 -18.40 -7.66 -18.16
CA ASP A 9 -19.19 -6.68 -17.43
C ASP A 9 -18.30 -5.94 -16.40
N ILE A 10 -17.41 -6.65 -15.70
CA ILE A 10 -16.44 -6.04 -14.77
C ILE A 10 -15.53 -5.07 -15.52
N VAL A 11 -14.95 -5.51 -16.67
CA VAL A 11 -14.07 -4.67 -17.48
C VAL A 11 -14.80 -3.45 -18.04
N ALA A 12 -16.08 -3.60 -18.44
CA ALA A 12 -16.88 -2.48 -18.92
C ALA A 12 -17.12 -1.44 -17.81
N ILE A 13 -17.45 -1.90 -16.58
CA ILE A 13 -17.66 -1.04 -15.42
C ILE A 13 -16.37 -0.31 -15.04
N GLU A 14 -15.24 -1.01 -14.96
CA GLU A 14 -13.95 -0.41 -14.60
C GLU A 14 -13.46 0.65 -15.61
N LYS A 15 -13.84 0.53 -16.86
CA LYS A 15 -13.49 1.49 -17.93
C LYS A 15 -14.41 2.68 -18.01
N ASP A 16 -15.65 2.55 -17.58
CA ASP A 16 -16.65 3.63 -17.65
C ASP A 16 -16.57 4.53 -16.43
N LYS A 17 -15.62 5.44 -16.47
CA LYS A 17 -15.35 6.43 -15.39
C LYS A 17 -16.42 7.52 -15.27
N VAL A 18 -17.35 7.61 -16.20
CA VAL A 18 -18.43 8.61 -16.19
C VAL A 18 -19.63 8.08 -15.43
N THR A 19 -19.99 6.83 -15.67
CA THR A 19 -21.16 6.21 -15.04
C THR A 19 -20.86 5.66 -13.64
N PHE A 20 -19.63 5.13 -13.44
CA PHE A 20 -19.22 4.49 -12.20
C PHE A 20 -18.16 5.32 -11.49
N SER A 21 -18.47 5.71 -10.26
CA SER A 21 -17.66 6.56 -9.42
C SER A 21 -17.29 5.84 -8.13
N ASN A 22 -16.05 6.03 -7.65
CA ASN A 22 -15.61 5.63 -6.32
C ASN A 22 -16.04 6.63 -5.25
N VAL A 23 -16.24 7.90 -5.65
CA VAL A 23 -16.67 9.00 -4.79
C VAL A 23 -18.16 9.24 -5.02
N GLY A 24 -19.01 8.53 -4.29
CA GLY A 24 -20.47 8.79 -4.35
C GLY A 24 -20.83 10.10 -3.69
N GLU A 25 -21.59 10.98 -4.36
CA GLU A 25 -22.15 12.20 -3.75
C GLU A 25 -23.00 11.84 -2.51
N GLY A 26 -22.53 12.26 -1.34
CA GLY A 26 -23.19 12.01 -0.05
C GLY A 26 -23.30 10.53 0.35
N ARG A 27 -22.77 9.63 -0.46
CA ARG A 27 -22.73 8.19 -0.18
C ARG A 27 -21.27 7.72 -0.21
N ARG A 28 -20.88 7.05 0.84
CA ARG A 28 -19.50 6.58 1.04
C ARG A 28 -19.23 5.25 0.31
N GLY A 29 -19.60 5.15 -0.98
CA GLY A 29 -19.48 3.92 -1.76
C GLY A 29 -20.16 2.74 -1.07
N TYR A 30 -19.54 1.55 -1.12
CA TYR A 30 -20.02 0.37 -0.42
C TYR A 30 -19.62 0.32 1.07
N ARG A 31 -18.82 1.28 1.54
CA ARG A 31 -18.33 1.39 2.92
C ARG A 31 -19.00 2.56 3.68
N PRO A 32 -20.31 2.46 4.00
CA PRO A 32 -21.07 3.61 4.51
C PRO A 32 -20.62 4.13 5.88
N ASN A 33 -19.84 3.33 6.62
CA ASN A 33 -19.42 3.65 8.00
C ASN A 33 -17.93 3.98 8.14
N ILE A 34 -17.20 4.01 7.04
CA ILE A 34 -15.79 4.40 7.02
C ILE A 34 -15.72 5.83 6.46
N PRO A 35 -14.85 6.71 7.01
CA PRO A 35 -14.61 8.02 6.43
C PRO A 35 -14.26 7.91 4.95
N ALA A 36 -14.56 8.95 4.17
CA ALA A 36 -14.23 8.97 2.75
C ALA A 36 -12.76 8.57 2.56
N ASP A 37 -12.55 7.54 1.75
CA ASP A 37 -11.22 7.06 1.46
C ASP A 37 -10.53 8.06 0.53
N ARG A 38 -9.55 8.78 1.03
CA ARG A 38 -8.73 9.72 0.29
C ARG A 38 -7.48 9.09 -0.35
N SER A 39 -7.33 7.78 -0.21
CA SER A 39 -6.28 7.04 -0.93
C SER A 39 -6.54 7.04 -2.43
N ILE A 40 -5.54 6.62 -3.21
CA ILE A 40 -5.66 6.50 -4.67
C ILE A 40 -6.89 5.67 -5.07
N ILE A 41 -7.23 4.64 -4.29
CA ILE A 41 -8.35 3.74 -4.57
C ILE A 41 -9.71 4.42 -4.41
N GLY A 42 -9.84 5.35 -3.45
CA GLY A 42 -11.09 6.02 -3.12
C GLY A 42 -11.38 7.29 -3.93
N LEU A 43 -10.58 7.60 -4.93
CA LEU A 43 -10.68 8.84 -5.70
C LEU A 43 -11.12 8.58 -7.14
N ASP A 44 -11.79 9.58 -7.71
CA ASP A 44 -12.08 9.68 -9.14
C ASP A 44 -11.13 10.68 -9.84
N ASP A 45 -11.12 10.67 -11.17
CA ASP A 45 -10.39 11.65 -11.96
C ASP A 45 -10.99 13.07 -11.76
N PRO A 46 -10.17 14.11 -11.75
CA PRO A 46 -8.72 14.14 -12.02
C PRO A 46 -7.83 13.76 -10.83
N HIS A 47 -8.33 13.76 -9.60
CA HIS A 47 -7.53 13.54 -8.38
C HIS A 47 -6.86 12.16 -8.36
N HIS A 48 -7.56 11.11 -8.81
CA HIS A 48 -6.98 9.77 -8.92
C HIS A 48 -5.74 9.77 -9.82
N VAL A 49 -5.85 10.30 -11.05
CA VAL A 49 -4.75 10.32 -12.02
C VAL A 49 -3.57 11.14 -11.50
N LEU A 50 -3.82 12.30 -10.90
CA LEU A 50 -2.79 13.16 -10.34
C LEU A 50 -1.98 12.41 -9.27
N ARG A 51 -2.65 11.81 -8.29
CA ARG A 51 -1.97 11.05 -7.23
C ARG A 51 -1.25 9.82 -7.76
N ARG A 52 -1.88 9.07 -8.66
CA ARG A 52 -1.27 7.90 -9.29
C ARG A 52 0.00 8.25 -10.06
N ASN A 53 0.01 9.37 -10.78
CA ASN A 53 1.16 9.82 -11.58
C ASN A 53 2.39 10.14 -10.72
N VAL A 54 2.23 10.59 -9.49
CA VAL A 54 3.35 10.84 -8.56
C VAL A 54 4.21 9.58 -8.39
N VAL A 55 3.56 8.43 -8.24
CA VAL A 55 4.24 7.17 -7.94
C VAL A 55 4.45 6.25 -9.14
N SER A 56 3.78 6.52 -10.28
CA SER A 56 3.72 5.62 -11.44
C SER A 56 5.09 5.21 -12.00
N ARG A 57 6.08 6.12 -11.93
CA ARG A 57 7.46 5.85 -12.41
C ARG A 57 8.15 4.75 -11.61
N ARG A 58 7.71 4.47 -10.37
CA ARG A 58 8.25 3.41 -9.51
C ARG A 58 7.73 2.01 -9.90
N PHE A 59 6.67 1.96 -10.70
CA PHE A 59 6.01 0.72 -11.14
C PHE A 59 6.23 0.42 -12.63
N THR A 60 7.18 1.09 -13.27
CA THR A 60 7.57 0.72 -14.64
C THR A 60 8.34 -0.61 -14.63
N PRO A 61 8.30 -1.40 -15.74
CA PRO A 61 9.04 -2.66 -15.83
C PRO A 61 10.51 -2.52 -15.45
N ARG A 62 11.17 -1.42 -15.87
CA ARG A 62 12.56 -1.13 -15.52
C ARG A 62 12.75 -0.86 -14.02
N ALA A 63 11.82 -0.16 -13.39
CA ALA A 63 11.88 0.14 -11.96
C ALA A 63 11.65 -1.13 -11.13
N VAL A 64 10.66 -1.94 -11.52
CA VAL A 64 10.35 -3.22 -10.86
C VAL A 64 11.48 -4.23 -11.04
N GLY A 65 12.09 -4.29 -12.23
CA GLY A 65 13.22 -5.20 -12.48
C GLY A 65 14.44 -4.98 -11.57
N ARG A 66 14.61 -3.78 -11.00
CA ARG A 66 15.69 -3.52 -10.03
C ARG A 66 15.50 -4.23 -8.68
N TRP A 67 14.30 -4.70 -8.40
CA TRP A 67 13.99 -5.41 -7.16
C TRP A 67 14.23 -6.91 -7.25
N GLU A 68 14.54 -7.45 -8.45
CA GLU A 68 14.66 -8.90 -8.67
C GLU A 68 15.68 -9.56 -7.74
N ASP A 69 16.87 -8.98 -7.62
CA ASP A 69 17.92 -9.52 -6.74
C ASP A 69 17.45 -9.50 -5.28
N HIS A 70 16.88 -8.38 -4.83
CA HIS A 70 16.36 -8.28 -3.47
C HIS A 70 15.25 -9.29 -3.18
N VAL A 71 14.31 -9.48 -4.12
CA VAL A 71 13.26 -10.51 -4.00
C VAL A 71 13.89 -11.90 -3.91
N ARG A 72 14.90 -12.18 -4.71
CA ARG A 72 15.60 -13.46 -4.69
C ARG A 72 16.29 -13.74 -3.36
N ASP A 73 16.99 -12.75 -2.84
CA ASP A 73 17.69 -12.85 -1.55
C ASP A 73 16.67 -13.07 -0.42
N THR A 74 15.60 -12.27 -0.37
CA THR A 74 14.52 -12.42 0.61
C THR A 74 13.87 -13.81 0.54
N VAL A 75 13.56 -14.31 -0.66
CA VAL A 75 12.99 -15.65 -0.82
C VAL A 75 13.96 -16.72 -0.33
N THR A 76 15.26 -16.58 -0.62
CA THR A 76 16.28 -17.52 -0.14
C THR A 76 16.32 -17.55 1.39
N GLU A 77 16.37 -16.38 2.03
CA GLU A 77 16.36 -16.28 3.50
C GLU A 77 15.11 -16.92 4.13
N LEU A 78 13.93 -16.65 3.54
CA LEU A 78 12.67 -17.24 4.04
C LEU A 78 12.64 -18.76 3.90
N VAL A 79 13.12 -19.28 2.78
CA VAL A 79 13.19 -20.75 2.54
C VAL A 79 14.21 -21.39 3.47
N ASP A 80 15.39 -20.82 3.60
CA ASP A 80 16.43 -21.32 4.51
C ASP A 80 15.94 -21.31 5.96
N GLY A 81 15.28 -20.24 6.38
CA GLY A 81 14.65 -20.13 7.70
C GLY A 81 13.57 -21.19 7.94
N ALA A 82 12.72 -21.43 6.96
CA ALA A 82 11.66 -22.44 7.04
C ALA A 82 12.22 -23.88 7.10
N LEU A 83 13.40 -24.12 6.53
CA LEU A 83 14.06 -25.41 6.50
C LEU A 83 15.09 -25.62 7.61
N ALA A 84 15.34 -24.61 8.44
CA ALA A 84 16.41 -24.61 9.45
C ALA A 84 16.25 -25.67 10.54
N ASN A 85 15.03 -26.17 10.79
CA ASN A 85 14.75 -27.09 11.88
C ASN A 85 14.06 -28.38 11.37
N PRO A 86 14.79 -29.28 10.72
CA PRO A 86 14.21 -30.54 10.25
C PRO A 86 13.85 -31.48 11.42
N ALA A 87 12.80 -32.24 11.23
CA ALA A 87 12.46 -33.35 12.13
C ALA A 87 13.52 -34.46 12.10
N ALA A 88 13.44 -35.41 13.06
CA ALA A 88 14.40 -36.53 13.16
C ALA A 88 14.48 -37.42 11.90
N ASP A 89 13.42 -37.42 11.08
CA ASP A 89 13.34 -38.14 9.81
C ASP A 89 13.84 -37.32 8.60
N GLY A 90 14.37 -36.09 8.85
CA GLY A 90 14.85 -35.17 7.81
C GLY A 90 13.76 -34.40 7.10
N THR A 91 12.49 -34.52 7.50
CA THR A 91 11.39 -33.72 6.93
C THR A 91 11.28 -32.34 7.60
N CYS A 92 10.86 -31.33 6.84
CA CYS A 92 10.50 -30.03 7.38
C CYS A 92 9.01 -29.79 7.21
N ARG A 93 8.35 -29.37 8.28
CA ARG A 93 6.98 -28.89 8.21
C ARG A 93 6.99 -27.36 8.13
N VAL A 94 6.46 -26.83 7.05
CA VAL A 94 6.44 -25.40 6.76
C VAL A 94 4.98 -24.91 6.75
N GLU A 95 4.71 -23.82 7.45
CA GLU A 95 3.46 -23.09 7.31
C GLU A 95 3.65 -22.07 6.17
N ALA A 96 3.04 -22.35 5.01
CA ALA A 96 3.33 -21.66 3.77
C ALA A 96 2.92 -20.16 3.79
N VAL A 97 1.87 -19.81 4.50
CA VAL A 97 1.38 -18.43 4.55
C VAL A 97 2.26 -17.59 5.46
N SER A 98 2.39 -17.96 6.73
CA SER A 98 3.09 -17.12 7.71
C SER A 98 4.61 -17.13 7.54
N GLN A 99 5.19 -18.21 7.02
CA GLN A 99 6.64 -18.35 6.87
C GLN A 99 7.18 -17.91 5.50
N LEU A 100 6.35 -17.95 4.45
CA LEU A 100 6.80 -17.65 3.08
C LEU A 100 5.95 -16.57 2.38
N ALA A 101 4.64 -16.81 2.25
CA ALA A 101 3.81 -16.00 1.36
C ALA A 101 3.49 -14.60 1.91
N ALA A 102 3.35 -14.43 3.22
CA ALA A 102 3.03 -13.15 3.83
C ALA A 102 4.28 -12.26 4.10
N PRO A 103 5.43 -12.80 4.56
CA PRO A 103 6.62 -11.99 4.81
C PRO A 103 7.17 -11.29 3.57
N LEU A 104 7.20 -11.97 2.41
CA LEU A 104 7.77 -11.40 1.19
C LEU A 104 7.06 -10.10 0.74
N PRO A 105 5.73 -10.07 0.53
CA PRO A 105 5.04 -8.82 0.18
C PRO A 105 5.19 -7.73 1.24
N ALA A 106 5.16 -8.09 2.54
CA ALA A 106 5.31 -7.13 3.61
C ALA A 106 6.69 -6.45 3.61
N GLN A 107 7.76 -7.21 3.35
CA GLN A 107 9.10 -6.64 3.17
C GLN A 107 9.19 -5.75 1.94
N MET A 108 8.67 -6.21 0.81
CA MET A 108 8.73 -5.47 -0.45
C MET A 108 7.96 -4.15 -0.38
N ILE A 109 6.75 -4.14 0.20
CA ILE A 109 5.97 -2.90 0.34
C ILE A 109 6.62 -1.96 1.35
N GLY A 110 7.19 -2.49 2.43
CA GLY A 110 7.93 -1.70 3.41
C GLY A 110 9.08 -0.92 2.78
N LEU A 111 9.92 -1.60 2.02
CA LEU A 111 11.03 -0.98 1.28
C LEU A 111 10.55 0.01 0.22
N LEU A 112 9.50 -0.35 -0.54
CA LEU A 112 8.92 0.54 -1.55
C LEU A 112 8.38 1.83 -0.92
N LEU A 113 7.77 1.75 0.26
CA LEU A 113 7.30 2.91 1.01
C LEU A 113 8.45 3.70 1.64
N GLY A 114 9.59 3.06 1.91
CA GLY A 114 10.77 3.66 2.49
C GLY A 114 10.96 3.38 3.99
N PHE A 115 10.27 2.37 4.52
CA PHE A 115 10.52 1.85 5.86
C PHE A 115 11.83 1.05 5.93
N GLY A 116 12.39 0.93 7.12
CA GLY A 116 13.51 0.02 7.37
C GLY A 116 13.10 -1.46 7.26
N THR A 117 14.11 -2.30 7.06
CA THR A 117 13.90 -3.75 6.89
C THR A 117 13.37 -4.45 8.14
N ASP A 118 13.43 -3.82 9.29
CA ASP A 118 12.92 -4.29 10.57
C ASP A 118 11.41 -4.09 10.74
N MET A 119 10.78 -3.26 9.91
CA MET A 119 9.37 -2.89 10.03
C MET A 119 8.39 -3.91 9.42
N TRP A 120 8.85 -4.84 8.60
CA TRP A 120 7.95 -5.74 7.89
C TRP A 120 7.02 -6.60 8.78
N PRO A 121 7.41 -7.05 9.98
CA PRO A 121 6.49 -7.81 10.83
C PRO A 121 5.30 -6.97 11.29
N ARG A 122 5.54 -5.69 11.59
CA ARG A 122 4.47 -4.75 11.94
C ARG A 122 3.58 -4.41 10.74
N LEU A 123 4.17 -4.25 9.56
CA LEU A 123 3.41 -4.02 8.33
C LEU A 123 2.48 -5.20 8.00
N GLN A 124 2.97 -6.42 8.19
CA GLN A 124 2.14 -7.62 8.05
C GLN A 124 1.01 -7.64 9.08
N GLU A 125 1.32 -7.43 10.35
CA GLU A 125 0.33 -7.39 11.44
C GLU A 125 -0.76 -6.34 11.18
N TRP A 126 -0.39 -5.11 10.84
CA TRP A 126 -1.36 -4.07 10.51
C TRP A 126 -2.23 -4.43 9.30
N SER A 127 -1.64 -5.05 8.28
CA SER A 127 -2.37 -5.52 7.10
C SER A 127 -3.41 -6.56 7.47
N GLU A 128 -3.06 -7.56 8.28
CA GLU A 128 -3.95 -8.61 8.74
C GLU A 128 -5.11 -8.06 9.58
N ARG A 129 -4.80 -7.16 10.52
CA ARG A 129 -5.80 -6.52 11.39
C ARG A 129 -6.74 -5.58 10.64
N THR A 130 -6.25 -4.87 9.61
CA THR A 130 -7.08 -3.94 8.83
C THR A 130 -7.95 -4.60 7.78
N ILE A 131 -7.67 -5.83 7.37
CA ILE A 131 -8.42 -6.51 6.30
C ILE A 131 -9.91 -6.66 6.64
N ALA A 132 -10.23 -6.83 7.92
CA ALA A 132 -11.61 -6.94 8.40
C ALA A 132 -12.44 -5.66 8.14
N LEU A 133 -11.80 -4.49 8.06
CA LEU A 133 -12.47 -3.22 7.74
C LEU A 133 -13.08 -3.23 6.33
N GLY A 134 -12.55 -4.04 5.42
CA GLY A 134 -13.08 -4.19 4.07
C GLY A 134 -14.43 -4.93 3.99
N GLY A 135 -14.80 -5.66 5.03
CA GLY A 135 -16.02 -6.47 5.08
C GLY A 135 -17.33 -5.66 5.34
N GLY A 136 -17.22 -4.35 5.53
CA GLY A 136 -18.36 -3.48 5.83
C GLY A 136 -18.86 -3.57 7.28
N PRO A 137 -20.03 -2.98 7.60
CA PRO A 137 -20.50 -2.81 8.99
C PRO A 137 -20.65 -4.10 9.80
N ARG A 138 -20.89 -5.22 9.12
CA ARG A 138 -21.05 -6.54 9.76
C ARG A 138 -19.74 -7.06 10.37
N TYR A 139 -18.62 -6.57 9.88
CA TYR A 139 -17.27 -6.99 10.28
C TYR A 139 -16.48 -5.82 10.89
N HIS A 140 -17.22 -4.83 11.45
CA HIS A 140 -16.59 -3.68 12.08
C HIS A 140 -15.81 -4.17 13.31
N ASP A 141 -14.49 -4.11 13.19
CA ASP A 141 -13.58 -4.48 14.25
C ASP A 141 -12.85 -3.24 14.76
N HIS A 142 -12.95 -2.98 16.06
CA HIS A 142 -12.22 -1.89 16.71
C HIS A 142 -10.71 -2.09 16.59
N ASP A 143 -10.25 -3.32 16.51
CA ASP A 143 -8.83 -3.66 16.35
C ASP A 143 -8.30 -3.25 14.98
N GLY A 144 -9.08 -3.45 13.92
CA GLY A 144 -8.72 -2.98 12.58
C GLY A 144 -8.61 -1.46 12.49
N VAL A 145 -9.48 -0.72 13.19
CA VAL A 145 -9.38 0.75 13.27
C VAL A 145 -8.12 1.17 14.02
N ALA A 146 -7.81 0.52 15.15
CA ALA A 146 -6.58 0.78 15.90
C ALA A 146 -5.34 0.52 15.03
N ALA A 147 -5.30 -0.60 14.31
CA ALA A 147 -4.20 -0.93 13.40
C ALA A 147 -4.03 0.12 12.29
N ALA A 148 -5.13 0.62 11.73
CA ALA A 148 -5.08 1.69 10.73
C ALA A 148 -4.51 3.00 11.28
N ILE A 149 -4.86 3.35 12.53
CA ILE A 149 -4.31 4.52 13.23
C ILE A 149 -2.81 4.34 13.52
N GLU A 150 -2.41 3.16 14.01
CA GLU A 150 -1.00 2.84 14.26
C GLU A 150 -0.17 2.95 12.98
N PHE A 151 -0.66 2.39 11.87
CA PHE A 151 0.00 2.48 10.57
C PHE A 151 0.10 3.93 10.08
N ALA A 152 -0.97 4.72 10.22
CA ALA A 152 -0.95 6.14 9.86
C ALA A 152 0.08 6.92 10.70
N GLY A 153 0.18 6.64 12.00
CA GLY A 153 1.21 7.19 12.88
C GLY A 153 2.63 6.86 12.41
N ALA A 154 2.89 5.59 12.09
CA ALA A 154 4.19 5.18 11.56
C ALA A 154 4.53 5.84 10.20
N CYS A 155 3.54 6.05 9.34
CA CYS A 155 3.73 6.81 8.10
C CYS A 155 4.06 8.28 8.36
N ALA A 156 3.43 8.91 9.36
CA ALA A 156 3.72 10.29 9.74
C ALA A 156 5.16 10.43 10.30
N GLU A 157 5.57 9.52 11.17
CA GLU A 157 6.94 9.47 11.69
C GLU A 157 7.97 9.29 10.56
N LEU A 158 7.70 8.38 9.61
CA LEU A 158 8.56 8.17 8.45
C LEU A 158 8.64 9.42 7.58
N TYR A 159 7.53 10.10 7.37
CA TYR A 159 7.46 11.35 6.61
C TYR A 159 8.35 12.43 7.25
N GLU A 160 8.21 12.65 8.56
CA GLU A 160 9.01 13.62 9.30
C GLU A 160 10.51 13.28 9.27
N ALA A 161 10.86 12.01 9.44
CA ALA A 161 12.25 11.54 9.43
C ALA A 161 12.93 11.72 8.06
N LYS A 162 12.16 11.62 6.95
CA LYS A 162 12.70 11.75 5.59
C LYS A 162 12.77 13.19 5.07
N GLN A 163 12.01 14.10 5.62
CA GLN A 163 11.97 15.50 5.15
C GLN A 163 13.36 16.17 5.05
N PRO A 164 14.27 16.07 6.05
CA PRO A 164 15.58 16.70 5.96
C PRO A 164 16.40 16.17 4.79
N ALA A 165 16.48 14.85 4.62
CA ALA A 165 17.26 14.22 3.54
C ALA A 165 16.74 14.60 2.15
N VAL A 166 15.42 14.61 1.95
CA VAL A 166 14.81 15.04 0.68
C VAL A 166 15.10 16.52 0.43
N THR A 167 15.12 17.34 1.48
CA THR A 167 15.45 18.77 1.39
C THR A 167 16.89 19.00 0.93
N GLU A 168 17.80 18.15 1.37
CA GLU A 168 19.24 18.18 1.00
C GLU A 168 19.52 17.54 -0.37
N GLY A 169 18.51 17.03 -1.07
CA GLY A 169 18.62 16.47 -2.40
C GLY A 169 19.13 15.02 -2.45
N CYS A 170 18.94 14.25 -1.41
CA CYS A 170 19.27 12.81 -1.41
C CYS A 170 18.48 12.05 -2.49
N PRO A 171 19.06 10.97 -3.05
CA PRO A 171 18.37 10.13 -4.02
C PRO A 171 17.04 9.60 -3.46
N MET A 172 15.99 9.75 -4.24
CA MET A 172 14.63 9.34 -3.86
C MET A 172 14.30 8.00 -4.48
N ASP A 173 14.61 6.91 -3.77
CA ASP A 173 14.34 5.56 -4.27
C ASP A 173 13.02 4.96 -3.78
N ASP A 174 12.37 5.61 -2.81
CA ASP A 174 11.11 5.16 -2.22
C ASP A 174 9.94 6.13 -2.50
N VAL A 175 8.72 5.64 -2.26
CA VAL A 175 7.48 6.37 -2.50
C VAL A 175 7.33 7.57 -1.58
N MET A 176 7.69 7.43 -0.29
CA MET A 176 7.56 8.52 0.68
C MET A 176 8.44 9.72 0.29
N SER A 177 9.68 9.46 -0.10
CA SER A 177 10.60 10.50 -0.54
C SER A 177 10.11 11.23 -1.80
N VAL A 178 9.56 10.48 -2.77
CA VAL A 178 8.94 11.07 -3.97
C VAL A 178 7.75 11.95 -3.61
N TRP A 179 6.95 11.50 -2.65
CA TRP A 179 5.78 12.25 -2.19
C TRP A 179 6.16 13.57 -1.52
N ILE A 180 7.14 13.53 -0.61
CA ILE A 180 7.69 14.73 0.06
C ILE A 180 8.22 15.74 -0.97
N ASP A 181 8.99 15.26 -1.96
CA ASP A 181 9.54 16.15 -3.00
C ASP A 181 8.44 16.82 -3.82
N ARG A 182 7.40 16.09 -4.20
CA ARG A 182 6.26 16.62 -4.94
C ARG A 182 5.50 17.66 -4.12
N GLN A 183 5.27 17.41 -2.85
CA GLN A 183 4.60 18.36 -1.97
C GLN A 183 5.39 19.67 -1.85
N ARG A 184 6.72 19.58 -1.78
CA ARG A 184 7.61 20.78 -1.74
C ARG A 184 7.62 21.60 -3.03
N GLN A 185 7.43 20.96 -4.18
CA GLN A 185 7.33 21.65 -5.47
C GLN A 185 6.05 22.50 -5.59
N GLY A 186 5.12 22.33 -4.66
CA GLY A 186 3.91 23.14 -4.57
C GLY A 186 2.80 22.72 -5.56
N PRO A 187 1.67 23.47 -5.55
CA PRO A 187 0.49 23.13 -6.34
C PRO A 187 0.74 23.08 -7.85
N GLU A 188 1.66 23.89 -8.38
CA GLU A 188 1.98 23.90 -9.82
C GLU A 188 2.55 22.57 -10.32
N ALA A 189 3.29 21.85 -9.48
CA ALA A 189 3.80 20.52 -9.80
C ALA A 189 2.69 19.44 -9.86
N MET A 190 1.48 19.81 -9.48
CA MET A 190 0.30 18.98 -9.36
C MET A 190 -0.89 19.52 -10.15
N ASP A 191 -0.62 20.26 -11.24
CA ASP A 191 -1.63 20.90 -12.10
C ASP A 191 -2.61 21.81 -11.30
N GLY A 192 -2.10 22.53 -10.31
CA GLY A 192 -2.87 23.47 -9.50
C GLY A 192 -3.61 22.84 -8.31
N HIS A 193 -3.45 21.54 -8.07
CA HIS A 193 -4.03 20.85 -6.92
C HIS A 193 -3.02 20.74 -5.77
N ALA A 194 -3.35 21.33 -4.62
CA ALA A 194 -2.56 21.17 -3.41
C ALA A 194 -2.71 19.74 -2.85
N PHE A 195 -1.57 19.12 -2.51
CA PHE A 195 -1.55 17.94 -1.67
C PHE A 195 -1.28 18.41 -0.23
N GLY A 196 -2.32 18.64 0.53
CA GLY A 196 -2.22 18.76 1.97
C GLY A 196 -2.46 17.41 2.64
N LEU A 197 -1.77 17.12 3.73
CA LEU A 197 -2.17 16.09 4.68
C LEU A 197 -3.50 16.47 5.35
N ASP A 198 -3.90 17.72 5.21
CA ASP A 198 -5.07 18.35 5.83
C ASP A 198 -6.33 18.34 4.95
N GLU A 199 -6.24 17.85 3.72
CA GLU A 199 -7.36 17.62 2.82
C GLU A 199 -7.60 16.10 2.72
#